data_56a350f9fadaf487bebab96311855c1d
#
_entry.id   56a350f9fadaf487bebab96311855c1d
#
_cell.length_a   1.000
_cell.length_b   1.000
_cell.length_c   1.000
_cell.angle_alpha   90.00
_cell.angle_beta   90.00
_cell.angle_gamma   90.00
#
_symmetry.space_group_name_H-M   'P 1'
#
loop_
_entity.id
_entity.type
_entity.pdbx_description
1 polymer ?
#
loop_
_entity_poly.entity_id
_entity_poly.type
_entity_poly.pdbx_seq_one_letter_code
_entity_poly.pdbx_strand_id
1 'polypeptide(L)'
;KVDNTVISSHQQYDEEGNATKTVTFPFRVNESEGTIKYFSLAYPIIDALDHGKRLVVDEFDSKMHPLLTSRIIGLFNSRVTNPRNAQLIFTTHDTNLLNASLFRRDQIWFTQKDSFGASELYSLAEYKVRNSAPFEKEYLMGKYGGIPVIGQFERLFDLREEEYGSTDEQA
;
A
#
# COMPACT_ATOMS: atom_id res chain seq x y z
N LYS A 1 -18.05 -13.51 29.30
CA LYS A 1 -17.39 -12.96 28.09
C LYS A 1 -16.02 -13.58 28.04
N VAL A 2 -15.73 -14.37 27.03
CA VAL A 2 -14.36 -14.83 26.76
C VAL A 2 -13.62 -13.61 26.23
N ASP A 3 -12.61 -13.15 26.97
CA ASP A 3 -11.75 -12.07 26.53
C ASP A 3 -10.75 -12.66 25.52
N ASN A 4 -11.01 -12.45 24.23
CA ASN A 4 -10.16 -12.91 23.14
C ASN A 4 -8.97 -11.96 22.93
N THR A 5 -8.21 -11.72 23.98
CA THR A 5 -7.01 -10.88 23.90
C THR A 5 -5.90 -11.67 23.22
N VAL A 6 -5.44 -11.21 22.06
CA VAL A 6 -4.24 -11.75 21.41
C VAL A 6 -3.02 -11.25 22.14
N ILE A 7 -2.10 -12.17 22.46
CA ILE A 7 -0.84 -11.89 23.16
C ILE A 7 0.31 -12.23 22.23
N SER A 8 1.30 -11.34 22.12
CA SER A 8 2.59 -11.63 21.50
C SER A 8 3.60 -12.09 22.55
N SER A 9 4.49 -13.00 22.18
CA SER A 9 5.55 -13.52 23.02
C SER A 9 6.89 -13.28 22.35
N HIS A 10 7.81 -12.61 23.04
CA HIS A 10 9.15 -12.29 22.56
C HIS A 10 10.20 -12.90 23.47
N GLN A 11 11.25 -13.45 22.86
CA GLN A 11 12.43 -13.92 23.59
C GLN A 11 13.30 -12.71 23.96
N GLN A 12 13.63 -12.57 25.25
CA GLN A 12 14.59 -11.58 25.72
C GLN A 12 15.99 -12.19 25.71
N TYR A 13 16.99 -11.37 25.41
CA TYR A 13 18.41 -11.73 25.37
C TYR A 13 19.21 -10.85 26.34
N ASP A 14 20.30 -11.38 26.90
CA ASP A 14 21.30 -10.62 27.67
C ASP A 14 22.26 -9.86 26.72
N GLU A 15 23.23 -9.14 27.32
CA GLU A 15 24.23 -8.38 26.57
C GLU A 15 25.19 -9.29 25.76
N GLU A 16 25.33 -10.56 26.17
CA GLU A 16 26.12 -11.56 25.46
C GLU A 16 25.34 -12.30 24.35
N GLY A 17 24.04 -12.01 24.19
CA GLY A 17 23.18 -12.61 23.18
C GLY A 17 22.57 -13.97 23.57
N ASN A 18 22.64 -14.35 24.85
CA ASN A 18 22.01 -15.59 25.34
C ASN A 18 20.52 -15.34 25.64
N ALA A 19 19.68 -16.30 25.29
CA ALA A 19 18.26 -16.25 25.61
C ALA A 19 18.02 -16.33 27.11
N THR A 20 17.32 -15.37 27.70
CA THR A 20 17.03 -15.29 29.14
C THR A 20 15.63 -15.72 29.48
N LYS A 21 14.64 -14.96 29.08
CA LYS A 21 13.23 -15.23 29.37
C LYS A 21 12.31 -14.86 28.22
N THR A 22 11.12 -15.44 28.19
CA THR A 22 10.03 -15.01 27.31
C THR A 22 9.21 -13.93 27.99
N VAL A 23 8.97 -12.83 27.29
CA VAL A 23 8.12 -11.71 27.74
C VAL A 23 6.88 -11.68 26.88
N THR A 24 5.74 -11.48 27.51
CA THR A 24 4.44 -11.42 26.81
C THR A 24 3.85 -10.02 26.88
N PHE A 25 3.24 -9.59 25.78
CA PHE A 25 2.61 -8.27 25.66
C PHE A 25 1.21 -8.38 25.04
N PRO A 26 0.31 -7.44 25.36
CA PRO A 26 -0.92 -7.28 24.59
C PRO A 26 -0.58 -6.92 23.14
N PHE A 27 -0.94 -7.80 22.21
CA PHE A 27 -0.56 -7.70 20.79
C PHE A 27 -0.87 -6.33 20.17
N ARG A 28 -2.13 -5.85 20.34
CA ARG A 28 -2.58 -4.60 19.73
C ARG A 28 -1.94 -3.32 20.29
N VAL A 29 -1.29 -3.42 21.45
CA VAL A 29 -0.69 -2.27 22.16
C VAL A 29 0.80 -2.16 21.89
N ASN A 30 1.47 -3.28 21.76
CA ASN A 30 2.92 -3.35 21.76
C ASN A 30 3.54 -3.74 20.42
N GLU A 31 2.76 -4.34 19.52
CA GLU A 31 3.26 -4.66 18.18
C GLU A 31 3.20 -3.46 17.25
N SER A 32 4.04 -3.47 16.21
CA SER A 32 4.00 -2.46 15.17
C SER A 32 2.68 -2.51 14.40
N GLU A 33 2.22 -1.37 13.88
CA GLU A 33 1.00 -1.32 13.06
C GLU A 33 1.10 -2.22 11.82
N GLY A 34 2.31 -2.39 11.26
CA GLY A 34 2.55 -3.32 10.16
C GLY A 34 2.36 -4.78 10.57
N THR A 35 2.85 -5.17 11.76
CA THR A 35 2.64 -6.50 12.33
C THR A 35 1.16 -6.75 12.59
N ILE A 36 0.46 -5.77 13.13
CA ILE A 36 -0.99 -5.87 13.41
C ILE A 36 -1.77 -6.03 12.10
N LYS A 37 -1.45 -5.24 11.06
CA LYS A 37 -2.10 -5.33 9.75
C LYS A 37 -1.82 -6.69 9.10
N TYR A 38 -0.57 -7.13 9.08
CA TYR A 38 -0.21 -8.45 8.54
C TYR A 38 -0.97 -9.58 9.23
N PHE A 39 -1.03 -9.58 10.56
CA PHE A 39 -1.77 -10.56 11.34
C PHE A 39 -3.27 -10.53 11.00
N SER A 40 -3.88 -9.35 10.85
CA SER A 40 -5.30 -9.21 10.52
C SER A 40 -5.62 -9.71 9.11
N LEU A 41 -4.68 -9.63 8.17
CA LEU A 41 -4.82 -10.11 6.80
C LEU A 41 -4.51 -11.61 6.67
N ALA A 42 -3.78 -12.21 7.60
CA ALA A 42 -3.32 -13.60 7.50
C ALA A 42 -4.48 -14.59 7.30
N TYR A 43 -5.51 -14.53 8.15
CA TYR A 43 -6.67 -15.42 8.02
C TYR A 43 -7.47 -15.19 6.73
N PRO A 44 -7.86 -13.97 6.36
CA PRO A 44 -8.53 -13.71 5.07
C PRO A 44 -7.76 -14.19 3.85
N ILE A 45 -6.42 -14.05 3.85
CA ILE A 45 -5.57 -14.52 2.76
C ILE A 45 -5.59 -16.05 2.67
N ILE A 46 -5.38 -16.74 3.80
CA ILE A 46 -5.40 -18.21 3.85
C ILE A 46 -6.77 -18.72 3.42
N ASP A 47 -7.84 -18.17 3.98
CA ASP A 47 -9.21 -18.58 3.66
C ASP A 47 -9.54 -18.37 2.17
N ALA A 48 -9.08 -17.25 1.59
CA ALA A 48 -9.26 -16.99 0.16
C ALA A 48 -8.52 -18.02 -0.70
N LEU A 49 -7.26 -18.29 -0.40
CA LEU A 49 -6.42 -19.24 -1.15
C LEU A 49 -6.95 -20.67 -1.02
N ASP A 50 -7.36 -21.09 0.17
CA ASP A 50 -7.85 -22.45 0.44
C ASP A 50 -9.21 -22.74 -0.20
N HIS A 51 -10.03 -21.71 -0.41
CA HIS A 51 -11.40 -21.89 -0.92
C HIS A 51 -11.64 -21.25 -2.30
N GLY A 52 -10.60 -20.67 -2.94
CA GLY A 52 -10.75 -20.01 -4.24
C GLY A 52 -11.63 -18.76 -4.18
N LYS A 53 -11.62 -18.03 -3.06
CA LYS A 53 -12.45 -16.85 -2.83
C LYS A 53 -11.84 -15.58 -3.44
N ARG A 54 -12.66 -14.53 -3.51
CA ARG A 54 -12.22 -13.18 -3.83
C ARG A 54 -11.97 -12.41 -2.53
N LEU A 55 -10.79 -11.84 -2.39
CA LEU A 55 -10.40 -10.97 -1.28
C LEU A 55 -10.26 -9.55 -1.82
N VAL A 56 -11.01 -8.62 -1.24
CA VAL A 56 -10.94 -7.19 -1.57
C VAL A 56 -10.35 -6.45 -0.40
N VAL A 57 -9.29 -5.67 -0.64
CA VAL A 57 -8.58 -4.92 0.42
C VAL A 57 -8.33 -3.49 -0.04
N ASP A 58 -8.80 -2.54 0.74
CA ASP A 58 -8.49 -1.14 0.52
C ASP A 58 -7.15 -0.76 1.18
N GLU A 59 -6.35 0.09 0.49
CA GLU A 59 -5.02 0.51 0.94
C GLU A 59 -4.15 -0.68 1.41
N PHE A 60 -3.98 -1.66 0.53
CA PHE A 60 -3.32 -2.93 0.86
C PHE A 60 -1.90 -2.75 1.38
N ASP A 61 -1.13 -1.83 0.80
CA ASP A 61 0.25 -1.49 1.13
C ASP A 61 0.41 -0.68 2.43
N SER A 62 -0.65 0.00 2.87
CA SER A 62 -0.59 0.89 4.05
C SER A 62 0.01 0.17 5.26
N LYS A 63 1.05 0.77 5.86
CA LYS A 63 1.77 0.30 7.05
C LYS A 63 2.53 -1.03 6.89
N MET A 64 2.55 -1.62 5.70
CA MET A 64 3.32 -2.83 5.42
C MET A 64 4.62 -2.52 4.67
N HIS A 65 5.63 -3.34 4.92
CA HIS A 65 6.87 -3.24 4.15
C HIS A 65 6.64 -3.68 2.70
N PRO A 66 7.15 -2.96 1.67
CA PRO A 66 6.90 -3.28 0.25
C PRO A 66 7.23 -4.71 -0.15
N LEU A 67 8.30 -5.30 0.43
CA LEU A 67 8.65 -6.71 0.18
C LEU A 67 7.57 -7.67 0.69
N LEU A 68 6.93 -7.37 1.82
CA LEU A 68 5.85 -8.20 2.35
C LEU A 68 4.61 -8.12 1.46
N THR A 69 4.25 -6.90 1.05
CA THR A 69 3.15 -6.67 0.09
C THR A 69 3.37 -7.46 -1.21
N SER A 70 4.57 -7.35 -1.80
CA SER A 70 4.93 -8.10 -3.02
C SER A 70 4.89 -9.61 -2.82
N ARG A 71 5.30 -10.12 -1.64
CA ARG A 71 5.26 -11.55 -1.33
C ARG A 71 3.83 -12.07 -1.23
N ILE A 72 2.93 -11.31 -0.60
CA ILE A 72 1.51 -11.70 -0.52
C ILE A 72 0.88 -11.73 -1.92
N ILE A 73 1.14 -10.73 -2.76
CA ILE A 73 0.69 -10.70 -4.16
C ILE A 73 1.20 -11.96 -4.90
N GLY A 74 2.46 -12.32 -4.68
CA GLY A 74 3.07 -13.51 -5.25
C GLY A 74 2.35 -14.82 -4.90
N LEU A 75 1.73 -14.92 -3.70
CA LEU A 75 0.93 -16.09 -3.31
C LEU A 75 -0.29 -16.26 -4.25
N PHE A 76 -0.96 -15.18 -4.60
CA PHE A 76 -2.12 -15.20 -5.50
C PHE A 76 -1.73 -15.44 -6.96
N ASN A 77 -0.53 -15.03 -7.38
CA ASN A 77 -0.03 -15.20 -8.74
C ASN A 77 0.57 -16.60 -9.01
N SER A 78 0.87 -17.37 -7.97
CA SER A 78 1.50 -18.69 -8.09
C SER A 78 0.46 -19.80 -8.15
N ARG A 79 0.55 -20.67 -9.16
CA ARG A 79 -0.31 -21.87 -9.25
C ARG A 79 -0.06 -22.89 -8.13
N VAL A 80 1.11 -22.83 -7.50
CA VAL A 80 1.45 -23.72 -6.38
C VAL A 80 0.72 -23.33 -5.12
N THR A 81 0.68 -22.04 -4.81
CA THR A 81 0.03 -21.50 -3.61
C THR A 81 -1.44 -21.15 -3.83
N ASN A 82 -1.85 -20.97 -5.09
CA ASN A 82 -3.22 -20.63 -5.47
C ASN A 82 -3.78 -21.61 -6.53
N PRO A 83 -3.89 -22.90 -6.22
CA PRO A 83 -4.41 -23.90 -7.18
C PRO A 83 -5.91 -23.72 -7.44
N ARG A 84 -6.63 -22.99 -6.61
CA ARG A 84 -8.09 -22.77 -6.69
C ARG A 84 -8.46 -21.43 -7.32
N ASN A 85 -7.50 -20.69 -7.88
CA ASN A 85 -7.70 -19.42 -8.57
C ASN A 85 -8.41 -18.36 -7.68
N ALA A 86 -8.03 -18.26 -6.41
CA ALA A 86 -8.43 -17.14 -5.57
C ALA A 86 -8.00 -15.81 -6.21
N GLN A 87 -8.75 -14.76 -5.96
CA GLN A 87 -8.48 -13.43 -6.52
C GLN A 87 -8.22 -12.43 -5.40
N LEU A 88 -7.15 -11.65 -5.54
CA LEU A 88 -6.85 -10.48 -4.71
C LEU A 88 -7.15 -9.22 -5.53
N ILE A 89 -8.08 -8.40 -5.06
CA ILE A 89 -8.42 -7.09 -5.60
C ILE A 89 -8.06 -6.06 -4.54
N PHE A 90 -7.27 -5.06 -4.88
CA PHE A 90 -6.84 -4.09 -3.88
C PHE A 90 -6.59 -2.71 -4.47
N THR A 91 -6.69 -1.70 -3.62
CA THR A 91 -6.19 -0.35 -3.91
C THR A 91 -4.82 -0.15 -3.27
N THR A 92 -4.00 0.70 -3.87
CA THR A 92 -2.65 1.01 -3.38
C THR A 92 -2.21 2.40 -3.83
N HIS A 93 -1.37 3.04 -3.03
CA HIS A 93 -0.62 4.23 -3.39
C HIS A 93 0.87 3.94 -3.66
N ASP A 94 1.31 2.68 -3.51
CA ASP A 94 2.70 2.27 -3.74
C ASP A 94 2.98 2.05 -5.23
N THR A 95 3.65 3.02 -5.85
CA THR A 95 4.02 2.96 -7.28
C THR A 95 5.02 1.85 -7.59
N ASN A 96 5.79 1.36 -6.60
CA ASN A 96 6.72 0.23 -6.81
C ASN A 96 5.99 -1.06 -7.22
N LEU A 97 4.69 -1.15 -6.93
CA LEU A 97 3.84 -2.27 -7.36
C LEU A 97 3.49 -2.20 -8.85
N LEU A 98 3.68 -1.05 -9.53
CA LEU A 98 3.53 -0.93 -10.98
C LEU A 98 4.69 -1.61 -11.72
N ASN A 99 4.75 -2.94 -11.57
CA ASN A 99 5.85 -3.76 -12.07
C ASN A 99 5.33 -4.88 -12.97
N ALA A 100 5.87 -4.94 -14.19
CA ALA A 100 5.53 -5.95 -15.20
C ALA A 100 5.84 -7.40 -14.77
N SER A 101 6.70 -7.60 -13.77
CA SER A 101 6.96 -8.93 -13.19
C SER A 101 5.89 -9.38 -12.20
N LEU A 102 5.13 -8.44 -11.63
CA LEU A 102 4.04 -8.71 -10.69
C LEU A 102 2.69 -8.79 -11.38
N PHE A 103 2.44 -7.91 -12.34
CA PHE A 103 1.13 -7.77 -12.98
C PHE A 103 1.20 -7.69 -14.49
N ARG A 104 0.16 -8.23 -15.14
CA ARG A 104 -0.16 -7.95 -16.53
C ARG A 104 -0.87 -6.60 -16.61
N ARG A 105 -0.84 -5.98 -17.80
CA ARG A 105 -1.50 -4.68 -18.05
C ARG A 105 -3.01 -4.69 -17.75
N ASP A 106 -3.69 -5.79 -18.04
CA ASP A 106 -5.12 -5.97 -17.78
C ASP A 106 -5.48 -6.09 -16.28
N GLN A 107 -4.48 -6.28 -15.42
CA GLN A 107 -4.63 -6.34 -13.98
C GLN A 107 -4.41 -4.98 -13.30
N ILE A 108 -3.88 -4.00 -14.02
CA ILE A 108 -3.57 -2.66 -13.50
C ILE A 108 -4.66 -1.70 -13.95
N TRP A 109 -5.26 -1.02 -12.98
CA TRP A 109 -6.32 -0.04 -13.19
C TRP A 109 -5.97 1.25 -12.48
N PHE A 110 -6.29 2.37 -13.11
CA PHE A 110 -6.10 3.71 -12.56
C PHE A 110 -7.44 4.36 -12.29
N THR A 111 -7.47 5.15 -11.20
CA THR A 111 -8.59 6.03 -10.89
C THR A 111 -8.13 7.48 -11.04
N GLN A 112 -8.93 8.30 -11.68
CA GLN A 112 -8.66 9.71 -11.85
C GLN A 112 -9.94 10.50 -11.61
N LYS A 113 -9.83 11.70 -11.04
CA LYS A 113 -10.92 12.67 -10.99
C LYS A 113 -10.75 13.69 -12.13
N ASP A 114 -11.86 14.01 -12.80
CA ASP A 114 -11.88 15.11 -13.75
C ASP A 114 -11.96 16.48 -13.04
N SER A 115 -11.98 17.56 -13.81
CA SER A 115 -12.10 18.93 -13.30
C SER A 115 -13.43 19.22 -12.58
N PHE A 116 -14.43 18.37 -12.74
CA PHE A 116 -15.74 18.47 -12.10
C PHE A 116 -15.86 17.56 -10.88
N GLY A 117 -14.81 16.78 -10.56
CA GLY A 117 -14.78 15.86 -9.43
C GLY A 117 -15.40 14.49 -9.72
N ALA A 118 -15.81 14.21 -10.96
CA ALA A 118 -16.26 12.88 -11.35
C ALA A 118 -15.07 11.91 -11.43
N SER A 119 -15.28 10.68 -10.96
CA SER A 119 -14.24 9.64 -10.97
C SER A 119 -14.34 8.80 -12.23
N GLU A 120 -13.22 8.59 -12.88
CA GLU A 120 -13.04 7.70 -14.01
C GLU A 120 -12.16 6.50 -13.59
N LEU A 121 -12.47 5.31 -14.10
CA LEU A 121 -11.72 4.08 -13.90
C LEU A 121 -11.33 3.51 -15.27
N TYR A 122 -10.04 3.30 -15.52
CA TYR A 122 -9.54 2.80 -16.80
C TYR A 122 -8.34 1.86 -16.59
N SER A 123 -8.12 0.97 -17.56
CA SER A 123 -7.07 -0.05 -17.47
C SER A 123 -5.78 0.38 -18.20
N LEU A 124 -4.63 -0.03 -17.65
CA LEU A 124 -3.35 0.10 -18.37
C LEU A 124 -3.37 -0.66 -19.72
N ALA A 125 -4.24 -1.66 -19.88
CA ALA A 125 -4.41 -2.37 -21.15
C ALA A 125 -4.95 -1.49 -22.29
N GLU A 126 -5.61 -0.38 -22.00
CA GLU A 126 -6.10 0.59 -23.00
C GLU A 126 -4.96 1.37 -23.67
N TYR A 127 -3.80 1.40 -23.04
CA TYR A 127 -2.62 2.05 -23.58
C TYR A 127 -1.77 1.10 -24.43
N LYS A 128 -1.24 1.63 -25.53
CA LYS A 128 -0.32 0.89 -26.42
C LYS A 128 1.09 0.81 -25.81
N VAL A 129 1.26 0.03 -24.76
CA VAL A 129 2.54 -0.17 -24.06
C VAL A 129 3.03 -1.61 -24.23
N ARG A 130 4.35 -1.78 -24.26
CA ARG A 130 4.98 -3.10 -24.27
C ARG A 130 4.85 -3.76 -22.88
N ASN A 131 4.75 -5.09 -22.84
CA ASN A 131 4.68 -5.83 -21.57
C ASN A 131 5.93 -5.63 -20.67
N SER A 132 7.07 -5.29 -21.28
CA SER A 132 8.33 -5.02 -20.58
C SER A 132 8.57 -3.54 -20.32
N ALA A 133 7.57 -2.68 -20.49
CA ALA A 133 7.72 -1.25 -20.24
C ALA A 133 7.93 -0.98 -18.73
N PRO A 134 8.68 0.06 -18.36
CA PRO A 134 8.86 0.47 -16.98
C PRO A 134 7.59 1.23 -16.50
N PHE A 135 6.54 0.49 -16.15
CA PHE A 135 5.22 1.04 -15.84
C PHE A 135 5.27 2.14 -14.77
N GLU A 136 6.02 1.93 -13.69
CA GLU A 136 6.19 2.91 -12.63
C GLU A 136 6.75 4.23 -13.17
N LYS A 137 7.88 4.17 -13.88
CA LYS A 137 8.53 5.36 -14.44
C LYS A 137 7.60 6.12 -15.40
N GLU A 138 6.91 5.39 -16.27
CA GLU A 138 6.00 5.99 -17.24
C GLU A 138 4.77 6.60 -16.55
N TYR A 139 4.26 5.98 -15.47
CA TYR A 139 3.20 6.53 -14.63
C TYR A 139 3.64 7.84 -13.96
N LEU A 140 4.80 7.85 -13.29
CA LEU A 140 5.34 9.04 -12.62
C LEU A 140 5.61 10.21 -13.58
N MET A 141 5.84 9.92 -14.86
CA MET A 141 5.94 10.93 -15.93
C MET A 141 4.57 11.39 -16.49
N GLY A 142 3.45 10.90 -15.94
CA GLY A 142 2.10 11.30 -16.37
C GLY A 142 1.55 10.59 -17.60
N LYS A 143 2.26 9.59 -18.13
CA LYS A 143 1.89 8.95 -19.40
C LYS A 143 0.52 8.25 -19.36
N TYR A 144 0.10 7.81 -18.18
CA TYR A 144 -1.14 7.05 -17.99
C TYR A 144 -2.24 7.86 -17.27
N GLY A 145 -2.01 9.13 -16.96
CA GLY A 145 -2.92 9.89 -16.10
C GLY A 145 -2.89 9.41 -14.64
N GLY A 146 -3.94 9.74 -13.88
CA GLY A 146 -4.09 9.31 -12.48
C GLY A 146 -3.04 9.86 -11.51
N ILE A 147 -2.27 10.90 -11.93
CA ILE A 147 -1.27 11.55 -11.08
C ILE A 147 -1.94 12.66 -10.29
N PRO A 148 -1.61 12.81 -8.99
CA PRO A 148 -2.06 13.96 -8.22
C PRO A 148 -1.59 15.27 -8.86
N VAL A 149 -2.49 16.23 -9.02
CA VAL A 149 -2.13 17.60 -9.42
C VAL A 149 -1.47 18.26 -8.20
N ILE A 150 -0.14 18.28 -8.20
CA ILE A 150 0.64 18.98 -7.18
C ILE A 150 0.63 20.47 -7.55
N GLY A 151 -0.10 21.27 -6.79
CA GLY A 151 -0.10 22.73 -6.95
C GLY A 151 1.32 23.31 -6.68
N GLN A 152 1.52 24.55 -7.09
CA GLN A 152 2.75 25.28 -6.79
C GLN A 152 2.73 25.66 -5.30
N PHE A 153 3.36 24.83 -4.44
CA PHE A 153 3.46 25.12 -3.00
C PHE A 153 4.23 26.40 -2.70
N GLU A 154 5.12 26.80 -3.61
CA GLU A 154 5.90 28.05 -3.52
C GLU A 154 4.99 29.27 -3.39
N ARG A 155 3.85 29.28 -4.05
CA ARG A 155 2.88 30.38 -3.95
C ARG A 155 2.31 30.60 -2.55
N LEU A 156 2.34 29.59 -1.70
CA LEU A 156 1.92 29.73 -0.29
C LEU A 156 2.91 30.58 0.52
N PHE A 157 4.17 30.64 0.09
CA PHE A 157 5.21 31.45 0.72
C PHE A 157 5.18 32.88 0.20
N ASP A 158 4.95 33.06 -1.11
CA ASP A 158 4.83 34.38 -1.73
C ASP A 158 3.66 35.19 -1.13
N LEU A 159 2.52 34.56 -0.86
CA LEU A 159 1.37 35.19 -0.23
C LEU A 159 1.66 35.64 1.24
N ARG A 160 2.60 34.99 1.93
CA ARG A 160 3.00 35.40 3.27
C ARG A 160 3.89 36.63 3.26
N GLU A 161 4.78 36.77 2.28
CA GLU A 161 5.62 37.98 2.15
C GLU A 161 4.81 39.21 1.83
N GLU A 162 3.75 39.10 1.02
CA GLU A 162 2.82 40.20 0.75
C GLU A 162 2.00 40.62 2.00
N GLU A 163 1.64 39.66 2.86
CA GLU A 163 0.84 39.92 4.07
C GLU A 163 1.71 40.53 5.22
N TYR A 164 2.98 40.18 5.33
CA TYR A 164 3.89 40.71 6.35
C TYR A 164 4.69 41.94 5.88
N GLY A 165 4.92 42.10 4.57
CA GLY A 165 5.63 43.27 4.03
C GLY A 165 4.84 44.57 4.05
N SER A 166 3.50 44.51 4.21
CA SER A 166 2.65 45.69 4.23
C SER A 166 2.47 46.32 5.61
N THR A 167 3.04 45.75 6.69
CA THR A 167 2.91 46.26 8.07
C THR A 167 4.08 47.14 8.56
N ASP A 168 5.20 47.20 7.82
CA ASP A 168 6.37 48.00 8.26
C ASP A 168 6.51 49.40 7.63
N GLU A 169 5.57 49.85 6.80
CA GLU A 169 5.61 51.21 6.22
C GLU A 169 4.71 52.24 6.93
N GLN A 170 4.15 51.93 8.11
CA GLN A 170 3.37 52.89 8.90
C GLN A 170 3.82 52.98 10.37
N ALA A 171 5.08 53.22 10.60
CA ALA A 171 5.60 53.61 11.93
C ALA A 171 6.51 54.85 11.86
#